data_ea14eca094a58d358f80cb9f39958e86
#
_entry.id   ea14eca094a58d358f80cb9f39958e86
#
_cell.length_a   1.000
_cell.length_b   1.000
_cell.length_c   1.000
_cell.angle_alpha   90.00
_cell.angle_beta   90.00
_cell.angle_gamma   90.00
#
_symmetry.space_group_name_H-M   'P 1'
#
loop_
_entity.id
_entity.type
_entity.pdbx_description
1 polymer ?
#
loop_
_entity_poly.entity_id
_entity_poly.type
_entity_poly.pdbx_seq_one_letter_code
_entity_poly.pdbx_strand_id
1 'polypeptide(L)'
;MAHEILIVDDEPDIRALLEGILSDEGFETRQAHDADSALAAFRARRPSLVILDIWLQNSRMDGLGILAALHAEEPQLPVVMISGHGTIETAVQAIQQGAYDFIEKPFKSDRLLLVVARALEAARLKRENSDLRLRAGPETELLGRSAGIQQLRSAIEKVAPTGSRVLLTGPAGAGKEVAARSIHAQSRRADGPFVVLNCAILNPARFEEELFGVEPGADAQAQVRRAGVLERAHGGTLLLDEVADMPLETQGKIVRALQEQGFERVGGGTRVKVDVRVIATTNRDLAAEIAAGRFREDLFYRLAVVPIRVPPLKERREDVPLFARHFMARAIETTGMAPRDLSEDTLAAMQAYDWPGNVRELRNLMDWLLIMAPGESREAIRPEMLPPQIGAAAPAVLTLDRSSEIMTLPLRDAREVFERQYLEAQLLRFGGNISRTANFVGMERSALHRKLKFLGVQAEDRTPSTPVS
;
A
#
# COMPACT_ATOMS: atom_id res chain seq x y z
N MET A 1 18.13 -21.11 14.70
CA MET A 1 18.73 -21.70 13.48
C MET A 1 20.16 -21.22 13.44
N ALA A 2 21.14 -22.11 13.24
CA ALA A 2 22.53 -21.71 13.10
C ALA A 2 22.67 -20.83 11.83
N HIS A 3 23.39 -19.72 11.94
CA HIS A 3 23.71 -18.88 10.79
C HIS A 3 24.85 -19.53 10.01
N GLU A 4 24.65 -19.70 8.71
CA GLU A 4 25.66 -20.24 7.81
C GLU A 4 26.45 -19.12 7.16
N ILE A 5 27.79 -19.19 7.24
CA ILE A 5 28.72 -18.21 6.69
C ILE A 5 29.54 -18.85 5.58
N LEU A 6 29.57 -18.25 4.40
CA LEU A 6 30.43 -18.65 3.30
C LEU A 6 31.76 -17.89 3.37
N ILE A 7 32.85 -18.62 3.46
CA ILE A 7 34.24 -18.11 3.50
C ILE A 7 34.84 -18.29 2.11
N VAL A 8 35.28 -17.18 1.49
CA VAL A 8 35.88 -17.17 0.15
C VAL A 8 37.27 -16.56 0.26
N ASP A 9 38.29 -17.36 0.12
CA ASP A 9 39.72 -16.98 0.22
C ASP A 9 40.55 -18.04 -0.53
N ASP A 10 41.57 -17.67 -1.26
CA ASP A 10 42.40 -18.63 -1.98
C ASP A 10 43.40 -19.35 -1.03
N GLU A 11 43.78 -18.72 0.08
CA GLU A 11 44.71 -19.27 1.08
C GLU A 11 44.01 -20.30 2.01
N PRO A 12 44.40 -21.61 1.96
CA PRO A 12 43.73 -22.63 2.79
C PRO A 12 43.92 -22.40 4.30
N ASP A 13 45.08 -21.83 4.70
CA ASP A 13 45.35 -21.54 6.10
C ASP A 13 44.45 -20.43 6.67
N ILE A 14 44.15 -19.43 5.87
CA ILE A 14 43.20 -18.36 6.23
C ILE A 14 41.77 -18.91 6.33
N ARG A 15 41.35 -19.75 5.37
CA ARG A 15 40.04 -20.39 5.46
C ARG A 15 39.89 -21.23 6.71
N ALA A 16 40.90 -22.04 7.03
CA ALA A 16 40.90 -22.86 8.24
C ALA A 16 40.90 -22.02 9.54
N LEU A 17 41.63 -20.90 9.57
CA LEU A 17 41.62 -19.95 10.68
C LEU A 17 40.24 -19.32 10.87
N LEU A 18 39.63 -18.83 9.79
CA LEU A 18 38.28 -18.23 9.84
C LEU A 18 37.24 -19.24 10.26
N GLU A 19 37.29 -20.46 9.71
CA GLU A 19 36.39 -21.57 10.10
C GLU A 19 36.51 -21.86 11.60
N GLY A 20 37.73 -21.98 12.14
CA GLY A 20 37.95 -22.23 13.57
C GLY A 20 37.32 -21.14 14.43
N ILE A 21 37.61 -19.85 14.13
CA ILE A 21 37.07 -18.71 14.89
C ILE A 21 35.52 -18.67 14.85
N LEU A 22 34.94 -18.94 13.70
CA LEU A 22 33.48 -18.87 13.54
C LEU A 22 32.77 -20.08 14.12
N SER A 23 33.36 -21.28 14.01
CA SER A 23 32.81 -22.53 14.57
C SER A 23 32.83 -22.52 16.10
N ASP A 24 33.84 -21.92 16.72
CA ASP A 24 33.93 -21.75 18.18
C ASP A 24 32.75 -20.89 18.72
N GLU A 25 32.24 -19.98 17.92
CA GLU A 25 31.07 -19.13 18.23
C GLU A 25 29.71 -19.74 17.75
N GLY A 26 29.76 -20.98 17.25
CA GLY A 26 28.54 -21.73 16.86
C GLY A 26 27.97 -21.40 15.49
N PHE A 27 28.74 -20.77 14.61
CA PHE A 27 28.36 -20.57 13.22
C PHE A 27 28.67 -21.81 12.38
N GLU A 28 27.75 -22.14 11.44
CA GLU A 28 28.07 -23.12 10.38
C GLU A 28 28.88 -22.41 9.29
N THR A 29 29.92 -23.09 8.77
CA THR A 29 30.77 -22.51 7.75
C THR A 29 30.84 -23.38 6.50
N ARG A 30 30.95 -22.74 5.34
CA ARG A 30 31.33 -23.35 4.06
C ARG A 30 32.49 -22.60 3.47
N GLN A 31 33.34 -23.30 2.74
CA GLN A 31 34.54 -22.74 2.15
C GLN A 31 34.45 -22.74 0.59
N ALA A 32 35.01 -21.71 -0.02
CA ALA A 32 35.29 -21.62 -1.43
C ALA A 32 36.68 -20.98 -1.62
N HIS A 33 37.36 -21.31 -2.71
CA HIS A 33 38.74 -20.88 -2.93
C HIS A 33 38.90 -20.00 -4.19
N ASP A 34 37.85 -19.88 -4.99
CA ASP A 34 37.81 -19.08 -6.21
C ASP A 34 36.37 -18.59 -6.53
N ALA A 35 36.23 -17.83 -7.59
CA ALA A 35 34.94 -17.27 -7.99
C ALA A 35 33.92 -18.34 -8.40
N ASP A 36 34.34 -19.37 -9.10
CA ASP A 36 33.42 -20.40 -9.61
C ASP A 36 32.88 -21.26 -8.44
N SER A 37 33.74 -21.67 -7.50
CA SER A 37 33.33 -22.38 -6.29
C SER A 37 32.50 -21.52 -5.37
N ALA A 38 32.80 -20.22 -5.23
CA ALA A 38 32.02 -19.27 -4.44
C ALA A 38 30.59 -19.10 -4.97
N LEU A 39 30.42 -18.85 -6.26
CA LEU A 39 29.11 -18.71 -6.89
C LEU A 39 28.34 -20.03 -6.91
N ALA A 40 29.02 -21.18 -7.11
CA ALA A 40 28.40 -22.50 -7.02
C ALA A 40 27.90 -22.78 -5.59
N ALA A 41 28.72 -22.49 -4.57
CA ALA A 41 28.33 -22.65 -3.16
C ALA A 41 27.18 -21.73 -2.77
N PHE A 42 27.17 -20.48 -3.22
CA PHE A 42 26.10 -19.52 -3.01
C PHE A 42 24.76 -20.01 -3.60
N ARG A 43 24.78 -20.49 -4.86
CA ARG A 43 23.57 -20.97 -5.56
C ARG A 43 23.06 -22.30 -5.00
N ALA A 44 23.95 -23.16 -4.52
CA ALA A 44 23.56 -24.43 -3.91
C ALA A 44 22.75 -24.22 -2.62
N ARG A 45 23.17 -23.27 -1.79
CA ARG A 45 22.48 -22.88 -0.56
C ARG A 45 22.87 -21.44 -0.21
N ARG A 46 21.91 -20.55 -0.05
CA ARG A 46 22.16 -19.13 0.26
C ARG A 46 22.72 -18.99 1.69
N PRO A 47 23.91 -18.40 1.87
CA PRO A 47 24.48 -18.16 3.19
C PRO A 47 23.81 -16.96 3.88
N SER A 48 23.93 -16.88 5.20
CA SER A 48 23.48 -15.73 5.98
C SER A 48 24.43 -14.53 5.85
N LEU A 49 25.72 -14.77 5.56
CA LEU A 49 26.78 -13.79 5.39
C LEU A 49 27.89 -14.40 4.52
N VAL A 50 28.60 -13.57 3.77
CA VAL A 50 29.82 -13.95 3.05
C VAL A 50 31.01 -13.19 3.59
N ILE A 51 32.10 -13.88 3.86
CA ILE A 51 33.43 -13.32 4.10
C ILE A 51 34.24 -13.55 2.85
N LEU A 52 34.75 -12.49 2.23
CA LEU A 52 35.28 -12.52 0.89
C LEU A 52 36.64 -11.82 0.81
N ASP A 53 37.67 -12.53 0.38
CA ASP A 53 38.96 -11.89 0.08
C ASP A 53 38.87 -11.10 -1.23
N ILE A 54 39.52 -9.94 -1.24
CA ILE A 54 39.61 -9.07 -2.42
C ILE A 54 40.51 -9.71 -3.49
N TRP A 55 41.65 -10.25 -3.08
CA TRP A 55 42.69 -10.75 -3.97
C TRP A 55 42.69 -12.28 -4.02
N LEU A 56 42.02 -12.85 -5.02
CA LEU A 56 41.93 -14.29 -5.22
C LEU A 56 42.87 -14.70 -6.35
N GLN A 57 43.97 -15.42 -6.02
CA GLN A 57 44.89 -15.93 -7.03
C GLN A 57 44.26 -17.07 -7.83
N ASN A 58 44.57 -17.15 -9.11
CA ASN A 58 44.04 -18.15 -10.03
C ASN A 58 42.51 -18.18 -10.16
N SER A 59 41.81 -17.09 -9.74
CA SER A 59 40.39 -16.93 -9.91
C SER A 59 40.04 -16.16 -11.17
N ARG A 60 38.91 -16.50 -11.81
CA ARG A 60 38.41 -15.80 -13.03
C ARG A 60 37.99 -14.35 -12.74
N MET A 61 37.60 -14.06 -11.51
CA MET A 61 37.21 -12.73 -11.03
C MET A 61 37.88 -12.47 -9.68
N ASP A 62 38.16 -11.20 -9.40
CA ASP A 62 38.57 -10.75 -8.07
C ASP A 62 37.39 -10.70 -7.09
N GLY A 63 37.66 -10.42 -5.82
CA GLY A 63 36.62 -10.32 -4.81
C GLY A 63 35.58 -9.22 -5.07
N LEU A 64 35.97 -8.10 -5.70
CA LEU A 64 35.03 -7.04 -6.07
C LEU A 64 34.06 -7.49 -7.17
N GLY A 65 34.55 -8.26 -8.14
CA GLY A 65 33.71 -8.86 -9.18
C GLY A 65 32.72 -9.89 -8.60
N ILE A 66 33.15 -10.69 -7.62
CA ILE A 66 32.28 -11.64 -6.91
C ILE A 66 31.23 -10.89 -6.10
N LEU A 67 31.60 -9.82 -5.37
CA LEU A 67 30.68 -8.95 -4.62
C LEU A 67 29.56 -8.42 -5.54
N ALA A 68 29.93 -7.88 -6.71
CA ALA A 68 28.96 -7.38 -7.66
C ALA A 68 28.01 -8.47 -8.18
N ALA A 69 28.53 -9.69 -8.46
CA ALA A 69 27.73 -10.83 -8.89
C ALA A 69 26.76 -11.31 -7.79
N LEU A 70 27.22 -11.40 -6.53
CA LEU A 70 26.38 -11.78 -5.40
C LEU A 70 25.24 -10.76 -5.15
N HIS A 71 25.56 -9.48 -5.21
CA HIS A 71 24.56 -8.42 -5.02
C HIS A 71 23.57 -8.29 -6.19
N ALA A 72 23.94 -8.66 -7.39
CA ALA A 72 23.02 -8.74 -8.52
C ALA A 72 21.95 -9.83 -8.31
N GLU A 73 22.29 -10.95 -7.66
CA GLU A 73 21.36 -12.05 -7.35
C GLU A 73 20.64 -11.84 -5.99
N GLU A 74 21.31 -11.27 -4.99
CA GLU A 74 20.78 -11.05 -3.62
C GLU A 74 21.27 -9.70 -3.06
N PRO A 75 20.57 -8.58 -3.34
CA PRO A 75 21.00 -7.24 -2.91
C PRO A 75 21.08 -7.02 -1.40
N GLN A 76 20.47 -7.89 -0.60
CA GLN A 76 20.42 -7.78 0.87
C GLN A 76 21.40 -8.70 1.59
N LEU A 77 22.20 -9.48 0.85
CA LEU A 77 23.21 -10.36 1.43
C LEU A 77 24.35 -9.52 2.03
N PRO A 78 24.65 -9.64 3.33
CA PRO A 78 25.79 -8.96 3.91
C PRO A 78 27.09 -9.63 3.45
N VAL A 79 27.99 -8.84 2.88
CA VAL A 79 29.33 -9.28 2.49
C VAL A 79 30.37 -8.48 3.26
N VAL A 80 31.24 -9.16 3.99
CA VAL A 80 32.39 -8.57 4.68
C VAL A 80 33.64 -8.87 3.85
N MET A 81 34.31 -7.83 3.41
CA MET A 81 35.54 -7.97 2.63
C MET A 81 36.75 -8.10 3.53
N ILE A 82 37.71 -8.96 3.16
CA ILE A 82 39.00 -9.10 3.85
C ILE A 82 40.13 -8.84 2.85
N SER A 83 41.24 -8.26 3.27
CA SER A 83 42.42 -8.10 2.41
C SER A 83 43.71 -7.96 3.20
N GLY A 84 44.80 -8.58 2.71
CA GLY A 84 46.16 -8.43 3.23
C GLY A 84 46.92 -7.22 2.65
N HIS A 85 46.47 -6.65 1.53
CA HIS A 85 47.10 -5.54 0.84
C HIS A 85 46.07 -4.44 0.50
N GLY A 86 45.17 -4.15 1.45
CA GLY A 86 44.12 -3.15 1.24
C GLY A 86 44.66 -1.73 1.39
N THR A 87 44.57 -0.95 0.31
CA THR A 87 44.68 0.51 0.43
C THR A 87 43.36 1.09 0.91
N ILE A 88 43.37 2.29 1.50
CA ILE A 88 42.15 3.01 1.88
C ILE A 88 41.19 3.12 0.67
N GLU A 89 41.75 3.29 -0.53
CA GLU A 89 40.99 3.39 -1.78
C GLU A 89 40.22 2.11 -2.08
N THR A 90 40.84 0.93 -1.91
CA THR A 90 40.20 -0.39 -2.13
C THR A 90 39.07 -0.64 -1.12
N ALA A 91 39.27 -0.27 0.13
CA ALA A 91 38.23 -0.35 1.15
C ALA A 91 37.03 0.56 0.84
N VAL A 92 37.28 1.79 0.42
CA VAL A 92 36.24 2.74 0.00
C VAL A 92 35.49 2.21 -1.22
N GLN A 93 36.18 1.64 -2.20
CA GLN A 93 35.56 1.06 -3.39
C GLN A 93 34.64 -0.14 -3.02
N ALA A 94 35.09 -1.02 -2.14
CA ALA A 94 34.30 -2.16 -1.67
C ALA A 94 33.00 -1.70 -1.01
N ILE A 95 33.06 -0.71 -0.10
CA ILE A 95 31.89 -0.14 0.55
C ILE A 95 30.95 0.54 -0.46
N GLN A 96 31.48 1.29 -1.44
CA GLN A 96 30.65 1.90 -2.50
C GLN A 96 29.94 0.87 -3.38
N GLN A 97 30.53 -0.31 -3.56
CA GLN A 97 29.92 -1.43 -4.28
C GLN A 97 28.96 -2.27 -3.43
N GLY A 98 28.73 -1.87 -2.16
CA GLY A 98 27.73 -2.46 -1.29
C GLY A 98 28.26 -3.44 -0.24
N ALA A 99 29.58 -3.63 -0.09
CA ALA A 99 30.12 -4.39 1.02
C ALA A 99 29.63 -3.80 2.36
N TYR A 100 29.32 -4.67 3.32
CA TYR A 100 28.87 -4.25 4.65
C TYR A 100 30.01 -3.59 5.43
N ASP A 101 31.20 -4.22 5.41
CA ASP A 101 32.40 -3.71 6.08
C ASP A 101 33.66 -4.29 5.42
N PHE A 102 34.81 -3.77 5.83
CA PHE A 102 36.13 -4.18 5.40
C PHE A 102 37.05 -4.49 6.56
N ILE A 103 37.80 -5.60 6.49
CA ILE A 103 38.73 -6.04 7.51
C ILE A 103 40.12 -6.25 6.89
N GLU A 104 41.14 -5.59 7.44
CA GLU A 104 42.54 -5.73 7.02
C GLU A 104 43.18 -6.93 7.70
N LYS A 105 43.92 -7.75 6.94
CA LYS A 105 44.80 -8.83 7.45
C LYS A 105 46.14 -8.21 7.89
N PRO A 106 46.72 -8.59 9.06
CA PRO A 106 46.20 -9.55 10.04
C PRO A 106 45.13 -8.93 10.98
N PHE A 107 44.08 -9.69 11.24
CA PHE A 107 42.96 -9.24 12.06
C PHE A 107 42.90 -9.97 13.41
N LYS A 108 42.31 -9.32 14.41
CA LYS A 108 42.00 -9.93 15.71
C LYS A 108 40.65 -10.63 15.63
N SER A 109 40.52 -11.79 16.26
CA SER A 109 39.27 -12.58 16.31
C SER A 109 38.10 -11.74 16.83
N ASP A 110 38.30 -10.97 17.89
CA ASP A 110 37.23 -10.09 18.45
C ASP A 110 36.68 -9.07 17.46
N ARG A 111 37.56 -8.51 16.59
CA ARG A 111 37.12 -7.55 15.56
C ARG A 111 36.31 -8.25 14.47
N LEU A 112 36.74 -9.42 14.02
CA LEU A 112 36.01 -10.21 13.03
C LEU A 112 34.61 -10.58 13.55
N LEU A 113 34.55 -11.14 14.76
CA LEU A 113 33.28 -11.55 15.39
C LEU A 113 32.33 -10.36 15.59
N LEU A 114 32.84 -9.21 16.01
CA LEU A 114 32.03 -7.99 16.16
C LEU A 114 31.42 -7.54 14.83
N VAL A 115 32.21 -7.54 13.74
CA VAL A 115 31.74 -7.15 12.42
C VAL A 115 30.71 -8.14 11.89
N VAL A 116 30.98 -9.45 12.03
CA VAL A 116 30.06 -10.52 11.62
C VAL A 116 28.72 -10.41 12.37
N ALA A 117 28.75 -10.25 13.69
CA ALA A 117 27.54 -10.11 14.51
C ALA A 117 26.71 -8.89 14.08
N ARG A 118 27.34 -7.73 13.87
CA ARG A 118 26.66 -6.51 13.40
C ARG A 118 26.10 -6.66 11.99
N ALA A 119 26.82 -7.32 11.09
CA ALA A 119 26.37 -7.56 9.72
C ALA A 119 25.13 -8.46 9.69
N LEU A 120 25.13 -9.54 10.46
CA LEU A 120 24.00 -10.46 10.59
C LEU A 120 22.77 -9.76 11.22
N GLU A 121 22.97 -8.95 12.27
CA GLU A 121 21.88 -8.19 12.89
C GLU A 121 21.29 -7.15 11.94
N ALA A 122 22.12 -6.39 11.25
CA ALA A 122 21.67 -5.42 10.25
C ALA A 122 20.88 -6.08 9.11
N ALA A 123 21.34 -7.25 8.63
CA ALA A 123 20.63 -8.02 7.62
C ALA A 123 19.29 -8.57 8.14
N ARG A 124 19.26 -9.05 9.40
CA ARG A 124 18.04 -9.50 10.07
C ARG A 124 17.02 -8.36 10.16
N LEU A 125 17.43 -7.20 10.66
CA LEU A 125 16.56 -6.04 10.79
C LEU A 125 16.05 -5.53 9.43
N LYS A 126 16.88 -5.54 8.40
CA LYS A 126 16.46 -5.21 7.03
C LYS A 126 15.42 -6.19 6.49
N ARG A 127 15.63 -7.51 6.68
CA ARG A 127 14.66 -8.54 6.28
C ARG A 127 13.36 -8.41 7.06
N GLU A 128 13.42 -8.25 8.40
CA GLU A 128 12.25 -8.08 9.25
C GLU A 128 11.46 -6.81 8.85
N ASN A 129 12.15 -5.72 8.56
CA ASN A 129 11.52 -4.50 8.05
C ASN A 129 10.87 -4.71 6.67
N SER A 130 11.54 -5.46 5.77
CA SER A 130 10.99 -5.84 4.47
C SER A 130 9.77 -6.73 4.62
N ASP A 131 9.83 -7.73 5.50
CA ASP A 131 8.72 -8.64 5.79
C ASP A 131 7.55 -7.92 6.46
N LEU A 132 7.82 -6.99 7.38
CA LEU A 132 6.80 -6.12 7.97
C LEU A 132 6.16 -5.20 6.92
N ARG A 133 6.95 -4.65 6.00
CA ARG A 133 6.45 -3.88 4.86
C ARG A 133 5.62 -4.74 3.90
N LEU A 134 6.03 -5.97 3.64
CA LEU A 134 5.28 -6.93 2.82
C LEU A 134 3.99 -7.40 3.52
N ARG A 135 4.03 -7.65 4.84
CA ARG A 135 2.85 -8.00 5.65
C ARG A 135 1.90 -6.82 5.84
N ALA A 136 2.44 -5.61 5.96
CA ALA A 136 1.63 -4.38 5.91
C ALA A 136 0.95 -4.21 4.54
N GLY A 137 1.38 -4.97 3.54
CA GLY A 137 0.87 -5.07 2.18
C GLY A 137 1.11 -3.81 1.35
N PRO A 138 1.17 -3.91 0.05
CA PRO A 138 1.24 -2.76 -0.83
C PRO A 138 -0.14 -2.08 -0.93
N GLU A 139 -0.62 -1.48 0.16
CA GLU A 139 -1.74 -0.53 0.09
C GLU A 139 -1.29 0.81 -0.53
N THR A 140 -0.24 0.78 -1.34
CA THR A 140 0.26 1.93 -2.10
C THR A 140 -0.28 1.93 -3.52
N GLU A 141 -0.77 0.79 -4.02
CA GLU A 141 -1.29 0.71 -5.38
C GLU A 141 -2.75 1.15 -5.44
N LEU A 142 -3.00 2.20 -6.21
CA LEU A 142 -4.35 2.64 -6.54
C LEU A 142 -4.97 1.67 -7.54
N LEU A 143 -5.72 0.70 -7.03
CA LEU A 143 -6.49 -0.21 -7.85
C LEU A 143 -7.65 0.50 -8.55
N GLY A 144 -7.97 0.07 -9.77
CA GLY A 144 -9.09 0.57 -10.55
C GLY A 144 -8.70 0.96 -11.97
N ARG A 145 -9.70 0.96 -12.86
CA ARG A 145 -9.58 1.30 -14.28
C ARG A 145 -10.58 2.39 -14.69
N SER A 146 -11.44 2.83 -13.78
CA SER A 146 -12.41 3.88 -14.02
C SER A 146 -11.76 5.21 -14.38
N ALA A 147 -12.47 6.04 -15.12
CA ALA A 147 -12.02 7.37 -15.50
C ALA A 147 -11.66 8.24 -14.28
N GLY A 148 -12.42 8.11 -13.17
CA GLY A 148 -12.15 8.83 -11.93
C GLY A 148 -10.83 8.43 -11.27
N ILE A 149 -10.49 7.13 -11.29
CA ILE A 149 -9.18 6.65 -10.77
C ILE A 149 -8.04 7.02 -11.70
N GLN A 150 -8.23 7.01 -13.01
CA GLN A 150 -7.20 7.47 -13.95
C GLN A 150 -6.90 8.97 -13.78
N GLN A 151 -7.92 9.80 -13.57
CA GLN A 151 -7.74 11.23 -13.25
C GLN A 151 -7.00 11.42 -11.92
N LEU A 152 -7.36 10.64 -10.88
CA LEU A 152 -6.68 10.67 -9.59
C LEU A 152 -5.20 10.26 -9.74
N ARG A 153 -4.91 9.18 -10.48
CA ARG A 153 -3.54 8.72 -10.76
C ARG A 153 -2.73 9.79 -11.48
N SER A 154 -3.28 10.40 -12.52
CA SER A 154 -2.62 11.50 -13.23
C SER A 154 -2.37 12.74 -12.35
N ALA A 155 -3.29 13.07 -11.44
CA ALA A 155 -3.09 14.15 -10.48
C ALA A 155 -1.96 13.82 -9.48
N ILE A 156 -1.89 12.57 -9.03
CA ILE A 156 -0.81 12.08 -8.14
C ILE A 156 0.54 12.15 -8.83
N GLU A 157 0.66 11.64 -10.06
CA GLU A 157 1.90 11.68 -10.86
C GLU A 157 2.45 13.11 -11.01
N LYS A 158 1.56 14.09 -11.19
CA LYS A 158 1.94 15.50 -11.32
C LYS A 158 2.38 16.13 -10.00
N VAL A 159 1.69 15.79 -8.89
CA VAL A 159 1.94 16.45 -7.60
C VAL A 159 3.03 15.77 -6.77
N ALA A 160 3.25 14.48 -6.93
CA ALA A 160 4.20 13.72 -6.13
C ALA A 160 5.63 14.31 -6.15
N PRO A 161 6.24 14.65 -7.31
CA PRO A 161 7.60 15.17 -7.35
C PRO A 161 7.73 16.62 -6.88
N THR A 162 6.63 17.38 -6.75
CA THR A 162 6.68 18.83 -6.45
C THR A 162 6.99 19.16 -4.99
N GLY A 163 6.81 18.22 -4.06
CA GLY A 163 6.91 18.49 -2.63
C GLY A 163 5.79 19.36 -2.05
N SER A 164 4.82 19.81 -2.87
CA SER A 164 3.69 20.64 -2.44
C SER A 164 2.80 19.90 -1.43
N ARG A 165 2.13 20.65 -0.56
CA ARG A 165 1.10 20.13 0.33
C ARG A 165 -0.14 19.74 -0.47
N VAL A 166 -0.77 18.64 -0.05
CA VAL A 166 -1.95 18.09 -0.74
C VAL A 166 -3.07 17.92 0.26
N LEU A 167 -4.26 18.36 -0.11
CA LEU A 167 -5.48 18.08 0.62
C LEU A 167 -6.32 17.06 -0.16
N LEU A 168 -6.44 15.85 0.39
CA LEU A 168 -7.27 14.78 -0.18
C LEU A 168 -8.67 14.84 0.43
N THR A 169 -9.67 15.05 -0.41
CA THR A 169 -11.08 15.08 0.00
C THR A 169 -11.85 13.89 -0.55
N GLY A 170 -12.80 13.37 0.22
CA GLY A 170 -13.64 12.26 -0.22
C GLY A 170 -14.25 11.52 0.96
N PRO A 171 -15.29 10.70 0.74
CA PRO A 171 -16.01 10.02 1.82
C PRO A 171 -15.12 9.03 2.57
N ALA A 172 -15.57 8.64 3.76
CA ALA A 172 -14.88 7.63 4.56
C ALA A 172 -14.75 6.30 3.78
N GLY A 173 -13.60 5.64 3.90
CA GLY A 173 -13.34 4.38 3.20
C GLY A 173 -13.08 4.47 1.70
N ALA A 174 -13.04 5.67 1.09
CA ALA A 174 -12.82 5.83 -0.35
C ALA A 174 -11.37 5.52 -0.80
N GLY A 175 -10.41 5.42 0.12
CA GLY A 175 -9.01 5.14 -0.20
C GLY A 175 -8.10 6.37 -0.13
N LYS A 176 -8.45 7.41 0.65
CA LYS A 176 -7.64 8.62 0.82
C LYS A 176 -6.22 8.32 1.33
N GLU A 177 -6.08 7.39 2.28
CA GLU A 177 -4.77 6.98 2.80
C GLU A 177 -3.92 6.29 1.72
N VAL A 178 -4.52 5.43 0.89
CA VAL A 178 -3.83 4.77 -0.24
C VAL A 178 -3.34 5.81 -1.24
N ALA A 179 -4.15 6.83 -1.54
CA ALA A 179 -3.73 7.95 -2.38
C ALA A 179 -2.57 8.73 -1.77
N ALA A 180 -2.59 9.00 -0.45
CA ALA A 180 -1.49 9.67 0.26
C ALA A 180 -0.19 8.85 0.22
N ARG A 181 -0.26 7.53 0.44
CA ARG A 181 0.88 6.61 0.34
C ARG A 181 1.44 6.57 -1.09
N SER A 182 0.57 6.56 -2.11
CA SER A 182 0.97 6.63 -3.51
C SER A 182 1.69 7.93 -3.86
N ILE A 183 1.22 9.09 -3.31
CA ILE A 183 1.92 10.38 -3.45
C ILE A 183 3.30 10.34 -2.81
N HIS A 184 3.44 9.74 -1.62
CA HIS A 184 4.72 9.61 -0.93
C HIS A 184 5.67 8.71 -1.72
N ALA A 185 5.23 7.52 -2.14
CA ALA A 185 6.04 6.55 -2.87
C ALA A 185 6.59 7.08 -4.20
N GLN A 186 5.87 8.00 -4.87
CA GLN A 186 6.29 8.63 -6.12
C GLN A 186 7.00 9.98 -5.90
N SER A 187 7.25 10.38 -4.64
CA SER A 187 7.88 11.65 -4.32
C SER A 187 9.40 11.52 -4.20
N ARG A 188 10.09 12.67 -4.16
CA ARG A 188 11.53 12.74 -3.86
C ARG A 188 11.88 12.33 -2.42
N ARG A 189 10.86 12.05 -1.59
CA ARG A 189 10.98 11.64 -0.18
C ARG A 189 10.52 10.19 0.03
N ALA A 190 10.46 9.39 -1.04
CA ALA A 190 10.02 8.00 -1.00
C ALA A 190 10.83 7.12 -0.03
N ASP A 191 12.13 7.42 0.11
CA ASP A 191 13.04 6.73 1.04
C ASP A 191 12.92 7.22 2.49
N GLY A 192 12.23 8.36 2.71
CA GLY A 192 12.01 8.95 4.02
C GLY A 192 10.84 8.31 4.77
N PRO A 193 10.64 8.67 6.04
CA PRO A 193 9.53 8.14 6.83
C PRO A 193 8.17 8.64 6.30
N PHE A 194 7.17 7.73 6.28
CA PHE A 194 5.76 8.08 6.11
C PHE A 194 5.05 7.89 7.44
N VAL A 195 4.70 9.00 8.10
CA VAL A 195 4.10 8.97 9.43
C VAL A 195 2.66 9.42 9.35
N VAL A 196 1.75 8.65 9.95
CA VAL A 196 0.31 8.93 9.96
C VAL A 196 -0.09 9.43 11.34
N LEU A 197 -0.82 10.55 11.38
CA LEU A 197 -1.52 11.05 12.55
C LEU A 197 -3.01 11.05 12.25
N ASN A 198 -3.77 10.16 12.89
CA ASN A 198 -5.22 10.13 12.76
C ASN A 198 -5.85 11.07 13.79
N CYS A 199 -6.43 12.18 13.28
CA CYS A 199 -6.99 13.24 14.12
C CYS A 199 -8.31 12.83 14.81
N ALA A 200 -9.02 11.83 14.27
CA ALA A 200 -10.32 11.40 14.81
C ALA A 200 -10.19 10.48 16.03
N ILE A 201 -9.05 9.79 16.21
CA ILE A 201 -8.88 8.77 17.25
C ILE A 201 -8.21 9.35 18.50
N LEU A 202 -7.45 10.44 18.36
CA LEU A 202 -6.66 11.00 19.43
C LEU A 202 -7.52 11.74 20.46
N ASN A 203 -7.22 11.50 21.73
CA ASN A 203 -7.79 12.31 22.82
C ASN A 203 -7.33 13.77 22.68
N PRO A 204 -8.25 14.75 22.62
CA PRO A 204 -7.91 16.17 22.50
C PRO A 204 -6.83 16.66 23.49
N ALA A 205 -6.87 16.16 24.73
CA ALA A 205 -5.91 16.53 25.77
C ALA A 205 -4.47 16.04 25.49
N ARG A 206 -4.29 14.98 24.70
CA ARG A 206 -2.98 14.43 24.34
C ARG A 206 -2.55 14.74 22.91
N PHE A 207 -3.41 15.41 22.16
CA PHE A 207 -3.18 15.67 20.75
C PHE A 207 -1.86 16.45 20.51
N GLU A 208 -1.60 17.45 21.32
CA GLU A 208 -0.39 18.26 21.23
C GLU A 208 0.86 17.47 21.60
N GLU A 209 0.79 16.64 22.62
CA GLU A 209 1.90 15.77 23.03
C GLU A 209 2.27 14.78 21.91
N GLU A 210 1.29 14.18 21.26
CA GLU A 210 1.53 13.25 20.14
C GLU A 210 2.09 14.00 18.93
N LEU A 211 1.60 15.21 18.64
CA LEU A 211 2.03 15.98 17.47
C LEU A 211 3.41 16.59 17.65
N PHE A 212 3.66 17.27 18.80
CA PHE A 212 4.87 18.05 19.06
C PHE A 212 5.88 17.33 19.94
N GLY A 213 5.46 16.30 20.68
CA GLY A 213 6.29 15.64 21.68
C GLY A 213 6.32 16.36 23.02
N VAL A 214 7.01 15.76 23.99
CA VAL A 214 7.03 16.19 25.40
C VAL A 214 8.48 16.26 25.90
N GLU A 215 8.83 17.32 26.62
CA GLU A 215 10.08 17.39 27.40
C GLU A 215 9.90 16.79 28.80
N PRO A 216 10.98 16.27 29.42
CA PRO A 216 10.91 15.73 30.79
C PRO A 216 10.41 16.79 31.78
N GLY A 217 9.47 16.39 32.64
CA GLY A 217 8.92 17.29 33.68
C GLY A 217 7.72 18.16 33.23
N ALA A 218 7.28 18.06 31.98
CA ALA A 218 6.12 18.79 31.48
C ALA A 218 4.79 18.31 32.12
N ASP A 219 4.73 17.03 32.52
CA ASP A 219 3.63 16.44 33.25
C ASP A 219 4.17 15.44 34.30
N ALA A 220 3.38 15.14 35.35
CA ALA A 220 3.76 14.21 36.42
C ALA A 220 4.13 12.80 35.91
N GLN A 221 3.71 12.43 34.70
CA GLN A 221 4.02 11.17 34.04
C GLN A 221 5.16 11.23 33.01
N ALA A 222 5.60 12.41 32.59
CA ALA A 222 6.66 12.62 31.59
C ALA A 222 8.06 12.56 32.23
N GLN A 223 8.50 11.38 32.64
CA GLN A 223 9.86 11.17 33.17
C GLN A 223 10.92 11.11 32.06
N VAL A 224 10.54 10.87 30.79
CA VAL A 224 11.45 10.69 29.66
C VAL A 224 10.97 11.55 28.49
N ARG A 225 11.94 12.19 27.82
CA ARG A 225 11.71 12.91 26.56
C ARG A 225 11.07 12.00 25.52
N ARG A 226 9.96 12.46 24.88
CA ARG A 226 9.27 11.72 23.83
C ARG A 226 9.15 12.60 22.58
N ALA A 227 9.68 12.08 21.45
CA ALA A 227 9.61 12.75 20.16
C ALA A 227 8.18 12.69 19.59
N GLY A 228 7.65 13.82 19.12
CA GLY A 228 6.35 13.92 18.47
C GLY A 228 6.36 13.42 17.04
N VAL A 229 5.15 13.32 16.46
CA VAL A 229 4.93 12.86 15.07
C VAL A 229 5.66 13.76 14.06
N LEU A 230 5.68 15.08 14.27
CA LEU A 230 6.41 16.02 13.41
C LEU A 230 7.92 15.75 13.38
N GLU A 231 8.51 15.42 14.52
CA GLU A 231 9.93 15.07 14.61
C GLU A 231 10.22 13.71 13.94
N ARG A 232 9.35 12.73 14.16
CA ARG A 232 9.45 11.40 13.51
C ARG A 232 9.29 11.43 12.00
N ALA A 233 8.55 12.42 11.47
CA ALA A 233 8.34 12.61 10.04
C ALA A 233 9.47 13.44 9.36
N HIS A 234 10.51 13.85 10.10
CA HIS A 234 11.60 14.65 9.54
C HIS A 234 12.28 13.98 8.35
N GLY A 235 12.52 14.72 7.27
CA GLY A 235 13.04 14.21 6.00
C GLY A 235 12.01 13.43 5.15
N GLY A 236 10.80 13.22 5.67
CA GLY A 236 9.76 12.40 5.05
C GLY A 236 8.44 13.12 4.81
N THR A 237 7.34 12.37 5.01
CA THR A 237 5.97 12.84 4.80
C THR A 237 5.11 12.57 6.04
N LEU A 238 4.36 13.57 6.48
CA LEU A 238 3.34 13.47 7.50
C LEU A 238 1.95 13.45 6.85
N LEU A 239 1.19 12.42 7.13
CA LEU A 239 -0.24 12.35 6.81
C LEU A 239 -1.06 12.77 8.03
N LEU A 240 -1.80 13.86 7.88
CA LEU A 240 -2.84 14.28 8.84
C LEU A 240 -4.17 13.72 8.36
N ASP A 241 -4.59 12.58 8.92
CA ASP A 241 -5.82 11.91 8.52
C ASP A 241 -7.01 12.48 9.28
N GLU A 242 -8.11 12.78 8.56
CA GLU A 242 -9.34 13.41 9.04
C GLU A 242 -9.08 14.72 9.80
N VAL A 243 -8.39 15.65 9.13
CA VAL A 243 -7.91 16.93 9.72
C VAL A 243 -9.03 17.81 10.29
N ALA A 244 -10.28 17.65 9.85
CA ALA A 244 -11.45 18.36 10.39
C ALA A 244 -11.72 18.05 11.87
N ASP A 245 -11.23 16.92 12.40
CA ASP A 245 -11.39 16.51 13.79
C ASP A 245 -10.29 17.06 14.72
N MET A 246 -9.33 17.82 14.19
CA MET A 246 -8.26 18.43 14.96
C MET A 246 -8.80 19.54 15.88
N PRO A 247 -8.44 19.57 17.18
CA PRO A 247 -8.86 20.63 18.09
C PRO A 247 -8.43 22.02 17.62
N LEU A 248 -9.29 23.03 17.77
CA LEU A 248 -9.06 24.42 17.29
C LEU A 248 -7.76 25.03 17.82
N GLU A 249 -7.42 24.74 19.08
CA GLU A 249 -6.19 25.23 19.70
C GLU A 249 -4.95 24.67 18.97
N THR A 250 -4.95 23.38 18.70
CA THR A 250 -3.87 22.70 17.98
C THR A 250 -3.78 23.14 16.52
N GLN A 251 -4.92 23.47 15.88
CA GLN A 251 -4.93 24.02 14.51
C GLN A 251 -4.07 25.32 14.43
N GLY A 252 -4.14 26.19 15.44
CA GLY A 252 -3.31 27.40 15.48
C GLY A 252 -1.82 27.11 15.65
N LYS A 253 -1.47 26.11 16.46
CA LYS A 253 -0.06 25.72 16.70
C LYS A 253 0.55 25.06 15.47
N ILE A 254 -0.21 24.20 14.76
CA ILE A 254 0.30 23.56 13.53
C ILE A 254 0.48 24.57 12.39
N VAL A 255 -0.37 25.60 12.28
CA VAL A 255 -0.16 26.68 11.32
C VAL A 255 1.23 27.31 11.51
N ARG A 256 1.58 27.65 12.75
CA ARG A 256 2.92 28.21 13.09
C ARG A 256 4.03 27.21 12.75
N ALA A 257 3.90 25.96 13.16
CA ALA A 257 4.91 24.94 12.90
C ALA A 257 5.17 24.75 11.40
N LEU A 258 4.12 24.80 10.57
CA LEU A 258 4.22 24.69 9.11
C LEU A 258 4.75 25.97 8.45
N GLN A 259 4.60 27.14 9.08
CA GLN A 259 5.15 28.41 8.60
C GLN A 259 6.64 28.53 8.87
N GLU A 260 7.01 28.23 10.09
CA GLU A 260 8.34 28.45 10.62
C GLU A 260 9.29 27.26 10.42
N GLN A 261 8.76 26.14 9.88
CA GLN A 261 9.47 24.86 9.76
C GLN A 261 10.12 24.42 11.08
N GLY A 262 9.43 24.70 12.17
CA GLY A 262 9.90 24.42 13.52
C GLY A 262 8.83 24.64 14.57
N PHE A 263 9.01 24.01 15.71
CA PHE A 263 8.07 24.04 16.84
C PHE A 263 8.85 23.87 18.16
N GLU A 264 8.15 24.05 19.26
CA GLU A 264 8.62 23.71 20.60
C GLU A 264 7.84 22.51 21.13
N ARG A 265 8.52 21.60 21.85
CA ARG A 265 7.84 20.47 22.52
C ARG A 265 6.99 20.98 23.68
N VAL A 266 5.98 20.22 24.03
CA VAL A 266 5.14 20.54 25.21
C VAL A 266 6.01 20.55 26.47
N GLY A 267 5.95 21.65 27.24
CA GLY A 267 6.77 21.86 28.44
C GLY A 267 8.22 22.23 28.18
N GLY A 268 8.62 22.44 26.94
CA GLY A 268 9.99 22.83 26.55
C GLY A 268 10.06 24.25 26.00
N GLY A 269 11.27 24.82 25.98
CA GLY A 269 11.60 26.12 25.33
C GLY A 269 12.60 25.98 24.19
N THR A 270 13.00 24.74 23.84
CA THR A 270 13.95 24.51 22.76
C THR A 270 13.24 24.31 21.44
N ARG A 271 13.58 25.15 20.47
CA ARG A 271 13.01 25.07 19.12
C ARG A 271 13.58 23.89 18.34
N VAL A 272 12.69 23.01 17.84
CA VAL A 272 13.00 21.87 16.99
C VAL A 272 12.72 22.25 15.54
N LYS A 273 13.74 22.22 14.67
CA LYS A 273 13.57 22.43 13.23
C LYS A 273 13.24 21.12 12.54
N VAL A 274 12.25 21.15 11.66
CA VAL A 274 11.81 19.97 10.89
C VAL A 274 11.59 20.34 9.43
N ASP A 275 11.98 19.44 8.55
CA ASP A 275 11.64 19.50 7.13
C ASP A 275 10.69 18.34 6.82
N VAL A 276 9.39 18.63 6.70
CA VAL A 276 8.33 17.64 6.56
C VAL A 276 7.39 18.05 5.43
N ARG A 277 7.12 17.11 4.51
CA ARG A 277 6.02 17.27 3.56
C ARG A 277 4.71 16.89 4.25
N VAL A 278 3.68 17.72 4.15
CA VAL A 278 2.37 17.45 4.75
C VAL A 278 1.34 17.09 3.67
N ILE A 279 0.63 15.99 3.90
CA ILE A 279 -0.59 15.60 3.19
C ILE A 279 -1.70 15.57 4.23
N ALA A 280 -2.84 16.17 3.94
CA ALA A 280 -4.02 16.16 4.82
C ALA A 280 -5.17 15.43 4.14
N THR A 281 -6.01 14.75 4.92
CA THR A 281 -7.26 14.15 4.42
C THR A 281 -8.46 14.68 5.20
N THR A 282 -9.62 14.67 4.57
CA THR A 282 -10.89 14.93 5.24
C THR A 282 -12.06 14.29 4.49
N ASN A 283 -13.08 13.88 5.24
CA ASN A 283 -14.37 13.45 4.72
C ASN A 283 -15.45 14.54 4.85
N ARG A 284 -15.13 15.66 5.54
CA ARG A 284 -16.06 16.77 5.75
C ARG A 284 -15.80 17.90 4.76
N ASP A 285 -16.81 18.73 4.57
CA ASP A 285 -16.69 20.00 3.84
C ASP A 285 -16.03 21.04 4.76
N LEU A 286 -14.75 21.33 4.51
CA LEU A 286 -13.99 22.28 5.32
C LEU A 286 -14.54 23.73 5.19
N ALA A 287 -15.17 24.09 4.09
CA ALA A 287 -15.81 25.41 3.97
C ALA A 287 -16.99 25.54 4.94
N ALA A 288 -17.80 24.50 5.08
CA ALA A 288 -18.87 24.43 6.07
C ALA A 288 -18.32 24.42 7.51
N GLU A 289 -17.20 23.70 7.78
CA GLU A 289 -16.56 23.69 9.11
C GLU A 289 -15.97 25.05 9.47
N ILE A 290 -15.41 25.81 8.51
CA ILE A 290 -14.93 27.19 8.69
C ILE A 290 -16.11 28.13 9.02
N ALA A 291 -17.19 28.07 8.25
CA ALA A 291 -18.37 28.88 8.48
C ALA A 291 -19.00 28.61 9.87
N ALA A 292 -18.89 27.38 10.34
CA ALA A 292 -19.35 26.97 11.68
C ALA A 292 -18.34 27.26 12.82
N GLY A 293 -17.19 27.85 12.53
CA GLY A 293 -16.15 28.17 13.52
C GLY A 293 -15.40 26.96 14.10
N ARG A 294 -15.50 25.78 13.49
CA ARG A 294 -14.83 24.55 13.94
C ARG A 294 -13.49 24.29 13.24
N PHE A 295 -13.24 24.96 12.13
CA PHE A 295 -11.97 24.88 11.42
C PHE A 295 -11.43 26.27 11.09
N ARG A 296 -10.11 26.46 11.19
CA ARG A 296 -9.48 27.75 10.92
C ARG A 296 -9.22 27.95 9.44
N GLU A 297 -9.56 29.13 8.94
CA GLU A 297 -9.37 29.51 7.54
C GLU A 297 -7.88 29.56 7.15
N ASP A 298 -7.01 30.05 8.04
CA ASP A 298 -5.56 30.11 7.82
C ASP A 298 -4.94 28.70 7.64
N LEU A 299 -5.41 27.70 8.39
CA LEU A 299 -4.99 26.33 8.23
C LEU A 299 -5.50 25.74 6.90
N PHE A 300 -6.73 26.02 6.52
CA PHE A 300 -7.29 25.55 5.24
C PHE A 300 -6.42 26.00 4.06
N TYR A 301 -6.14 27.29 3.91
CA TYR A 301 -5.28 27.78 2.83
C TYR A 301 -3.85 27.22 2.89
N ARG A 302 -3.40 26.88 4.06
CA ARG A 302 -2.08 26.28 4.24
C ARG A 302 -2.02 24.82 3.79
N LEU A 303 -3.07 24.05 4.02
CA LEU A 303 -3.15 22.64 3.64
C LEU A 303 -3.64 22.44 2.20
N ALA A 304 -4.58 23.23 1.74
CA ALA A 304 -5.23 23.12 0.43
C ALA A 304 -4.44 23.76 -0.72
N VAL A 305 -3.11 23.60 -0.75
CA VAL A 305 -2.28 24.09 -1.86
C VAL A 305 -2.62 23.35 -3.16
N VAL A 306 -2.78 22.02 -3.08
CA VAL A 306 -3.26 21.18 -4.18
C VAL A 306 -4.42 20.33 -3.67
N PRO A 307 -5.67 20.74 -3.86
CA PRO A 307 -6.81 19.90 -3.51
C PRO A 307 -7.00 18.79 -4.54
N ILE A 308 -7.17 17.56 -4.08
CA ILE A 308 -7.42 16.38 -4.91
C ILE A 308 -8.61 15.63 -4.33
N ARG A 309 -9.61 15.34 -5.17
CA ARG A 309 -10.79 14.57 -4.79
C ARG A 309 -10.56 13.08 -5.04
N VAL A 310 -10.84 12.26 -4.05
CA VAL A 310 -10.87 10.80 -4.16
C VAL A 310 -12.33 10.37 -4.39
N PRO A 311 -12.68 9.80 -5.55
CA PRO A 311 -14.04 9.46 -5.88
C PRO A 311 -14.59 8.35 -4.99
N PRO A 312 -15.87 8.41 -4.56
CA PRO A 312 -16.54 7.30 -3.88
C PRO A 312 -16.73 6.10 -4.80
N LEU A 313 -16.89 4.91 -4.20
CA LEU A 313 -17.02 3.67 -4.97
C LEU A 313 -18.25 3.64 -5.88
N LYS A 314 -19.33 4.32 -5.48
CA LYS A 314 -20.56 4.50 -6.31
C LYS A 314 -20.33 5.22 -7.65
N GLU A 315 -19.32 6.10 -7.74
CA GLU A 315 -18.94 6.81 -8.96
C GLU A 315 -17.99 6.00 -9.85
N ARG A 316 -17.51 4.83 -9.35
CA ARG A 316 -16.58 3.93 -10.03
C ARG A 316 -17.02 2.46 -9.92
N ARG A 317 -18.31 2.21 -10.14
CA ARG A 317 -18.92 0.87 -10.02
C ARG A 317 -18.24 -0.19 -10.89
N GLU A 318 -17.65 0.21 -12.00
CA GLU A 318 -16.88 -0.65 -12.90
C GLU A 318 -15.61 -1.23 -12.24
N ASP A 319 -15.11 -0.61 -11.17
CA ASP A 319 -13.95 -1.09 -10.42
C ASP A 319 -14.33 -2.12 -9.34
N VAL A 320 -15.62 -2.24 -8.96
CA VAL A 320 -16.09 -3.13 -7.89
C VAL A 320 -15.67 -4.59 -8.10
N PRO A 321 -15.80 -5.20 -9.31
CA PRO A 321 -15.37 -6.58 -9.51
C PRO A 321 -13.86 -6.77 -9.34
N LEU A 322 -13.07 -5.79 -9.73
CA LEU A 322 -11.62 -5.82 -9.56
C LEU A 322 -11.25 -5.80 -8.07
N PHE A 323 -11.86 -4.90 -7.29
CA PHE A 323 -11.66 -4.83 -5.85
C PHE A 323 -12.12 -6.11 -5.14
N ALA A 324 -13.30 -6.64 -5.50
CA ALA A 324 -13.84 -7.84 -4.88
C ALA A 324 -12.90 -9.04 -5.08
N ARG A 325 -12.43 -9.28 -6.30
CA ARG A 325 -11.48 -10.35 -6.60
C ARG A 325 -10.15 -10.15 -5.89
N HIS A 326 -9.63 -8.91 -5.87
CA HIS A 326 -8.38 -8.59 -5.19
C HIS A 326 -8.45 -8.83 -3.68
N PHE A 327 -9.51 -8.34 -3.02
CA PHE A 327 -9.65 -8.53 -1.58
C PHE A 327 -9.96 -9.98 -1.19
N MET A 328 -10.72 -10.71 -2.02
CA MET A 328 -10.94 -12.14 -1.81
C MET A 328 -9.63 -12.93 -1.88
N ALA A 329 -8.81 -12.70 -2.90
CA ALA A 329 -7.50 -13.34 -3.03
C ALA A 329 -6.60 -13.03 -1.83
N ARG A 330 -6.57 -11.77 -1.39
CA ARG A 330 -5.78 -11.36 -0.22
C ARG A 330 -6.29 -11.94 1.10
N ALA A 331 -7.61 -12.04 1.27
CA ALA A 331 -8.21 -12.67 2.44
C ALA A 331 -7.82 -14.16 2.52
N ILE A 332 -7.83 -14.86 1.39
CA ILE A 332 -7.39 -16.26 1.27
C ILE A 332 -5.91 -16.39 1.66
N GLU A 333 -5.03 -15.55 1.10
CA GLU A 333 -3.60 -15.55 1.44
C GLU A 333 -3.34 -15.32 2.95
N THR A 334 -4.11 -14.41 3.54
CA THR A 334 -3.92 -14.04 4.96
C THR A 334 -4.46 -15.10 5.91
N THR A 335 -5.59 -15.75 5.58
CA THR A 335 -6.27 -16.73 6.46
C THR A 335 -5.82 -18.15 6.21
N GLY A 336 -5.23 -18.44 5.05
CA GLY A 336 -4.91 -19.80 4.61
C GLY A 336 -6.14 -20.67 4.30
N MET A 337 -7.34 -20.05 4.19
CA MET A 337 -8.57 -20.76 3.86
C MET A 337 -8.61 -21.20 2.40
N ALA A 338 -9.43 -22.18 2.09
CA ALA A 338 -9.58 -22.66 0.73
C ALA A 338 -10.13 -21.56 -0.20
N PRO A 339 -9.60 -21.43 -1.43
CA PRO A 339 -10.04 -20.40 -2.37
C PRO A 339 -11.51 -20.61 -2.78
N ARG A 340 -12.25 -19.50 -2.83
CA ARG A 340 -13.64 -19.44 -3.31
C ARG A 340 -13.77 -18.35 -4.35
N ASP A 341 -14.39 -18.69 -5.48
CA ASP A 341 -14.66 -17.75 -6.55
C ASP A 341 -15.98 -16.99 -6.31
N LEU A 342 -16.07 -15.78 -6.86
CA LEU A 342 -17.30 -14.99 -6.89
C LEU A 342 -18.01 -15.22 -8.21
N SER A 343 -19.28 -15.63 -8.19
CA SER A 343 -20.07 -15.77 -9.43
C SER A 343 -20.27 -14.42 -10.12
N GLU A 344 -20.47 -14.43 -11.44
CA GLU A 344 -20.71 -13.18 -12.19
C GLU A 344 -21.99 -12.46 -11.71
N ASP A 345 -23.00 -13.21 -11.27
CA ASP A 345 -24.22 -12.64 -10.70
C ASP A 345 -23.98 -11.99 -9.35
N THR A 346 -23.09 -12.56 -8.52
CA THR A 346 -22.63 -11.96 -7.27
C THR A 346 -21.90 -10.64 -7.52
N LEU A 347 -20.99 -10.64 -8.49
CA LEU A 347 -20.26 -9.41 -8.88
C LEU A 347 -21.21 -8.34 -9.42
N ALA A 348 -22.23 -8.72 -10.20
CA ALA A 348 -23.25 -7.81 -10.70
C ALA A 348 -24.10 -7.20 -9.56
N ALA A 349 -24.48 -8.01 -8.57
CA ALA A 349 -25.18 -7.53 -7.37
C ALA A 349 -24.33 -6.53 -6.58
N MET A 350 -23.04 -6.83 -6.40
CA MET A 350 -22.09 -5.91 -5.75
C MET A 350 -21.89 -4.59 -6.52
N GLN A 351 -21.89 -4.62 -7.86
CA GLN A 351 -21.80 -3.41 -8.69
C GLN A 351 -23.03 -2.52 -8.57
N ALA A 352 -24.21 -3.09 -8.33
CA ALA A 352 -25.46 -2.36 -8.18
C ALA A 352 -25.57 -1.63 -6.83
N TYR A 353 -24.86 -2.08 -5.82
CA TYR A 353 -24.90 -1.52 -4.46
C TYR A 353 -24.12 -0.20 -4.36
N ASP A 354 -24.58 0.73 -3.50
CA ASP A 354 -24.02 2.08 -3.41
C ASP A 354 -22.76 2.20 -2.54
N TRP A 355 -22.47 1.19 -1.72
CA TRP A 355 -21.27 1.14 -0.87
C TRP A 355 -21.10 2.38 0.02
N PRO A 356 -21.98 2.64 1.01
CA PRO A 356 -21.84 3.81 1.88
C PRO A 356 -20.49 3.85 2.63
N GLY A 357 -19.94 2.69 3.01
CA GLY A 357 -18.59 2.56 3.58
C GLY A 357 -17.47 2.40 2.54
N ASN A 358 -17.81 2.53 1.24
CA ASN A 358 -16.87 2.49 0.12
C ASN A 358 -16.00 1.22 0.09
N VAL A 359 -14.69 1.35 -0.20
CA VAL A 359 -13.75 0.24 -0.32
C VAL A 359 -13.55 -0.51 1.00
N ARG A 360 -13.68 0.20 2.14
CA ARG A 360 -13.56 -0.42 3.47
C ARG A 360 -14.70 -1.42 3.71
N GLU A 361 -15.91 -1.06 3.35
CA GLU A 361 -17.09 -1.94 3.46
C GLU A 361 -16.97 -3.15 2.53
N LEU A 362 -16.55 -2.93 1.29
CA LEU A 362 -16.31 -4.01 0.32
C LEU A 362 -15.25 -4.99 0.80
N ARG A 363 -14.13 -4.51 1.37
CA ARG A 363 -13.09 -5.36 1.95
C ARG A 363 -13.64 -6.20 3.10
N ASN A 364 -14.34 -5.57 4.05
CA ASN A 364 -14.94 -6.28 5.19
C ASN A 364 -15.95 -7.33 4.72
N LEU A 365 -16.68 -7.05 3.63
CA LEU A 365 -17.59 -8.03 3.04
C LEU A 365 -16.82 -9.24 2.49
N MET A 366 -15.67 -9.07 1.84
CA MET A 366 -14.86 -10.20 1.32
C MET A 366 -14.36 -11.08 2.47
N ASP A 367 -13.86 -10.46 3.54
CA ASP A 367 -13.43 -11.16 4.75
C ASP A 367 -14.62 -11.94 5.37
N TRP A 368 -15.78 -11.30 5.48
CA TRP A 368 -16.99 -11.92 6.00
C TRP A 368 -17.49 -13.09 5.13
N LEU A 369 -17.51 -12.92 3.79
CA LEU A 369 -17.93 -13.97 2.87
C LEU A 369 -17.03 -15.20 2.91
N LEU A 370 -15.73 -14.99 3.06
CA LEU A 370 -14.77 -16.09 3.16
C LEU A 370 -15.02 -16.94 4.43
N ILE A 371 -15.41 -16.29 5.53
CA ILE A 371 -15.61 -16.95 6.84
C ILE A 371 -17.03 -17.51 6.97
N MET A 372 -18.06 -16.77 6.54
CA MET A 372 -19.46 -17.03 6.90
C MET A 372 -20.32 -17.57 5.75
N ALA A 373 -19.87 -17.45 4.50
CA ALA A 373 -20.73 -17.90 3.39
C ALA A 373 -20.94 -19.42 3.43
N PRO A 374 -22.20 -19.90 3.39
CA PRO A 374 -22.51 -21.32 3.41
C PRO A 374 -22.00 -22.03 2.15
N GLY A 375 -21.86 -23.36 2.21
CA GLY A 375 -21.42 -24.20 1.09
C GLY A 375 -20.05 -24.82 1.29
N GLU A 376 -19.65 -25.70 0.37
CA GLU A 376 -18.35 -26.35 0.40
C GLU A 376 -17.21 -25.38 0.04
N SER A 377 -16.00 -25.67 0.51
CA SER A 377 -14.81 -24.82 0.40
C SER A 377 -14.40 -24.46 -1.04
N ARG A 378 -15.00 -25.09 -2.07
CA ARG A 378 -14.73 -24.83 -3.49
C ARG A 378 -15.94 -24.32 -4.26
N GLU A 379 -17.08 -24.18 -3.60
CA GLU A 379 -18.28 -23.68 -4.25
C GLU A 379 -18.20 -22.15 -4.45
N ALA A 380 -18.57 -21.69 -5.65
CA ALA A 380 -18.60 -20.25 -5.94
C ALA A 380 -19.65 -19.54 -5.08
N ILE A 381 -19.29 -18.36 -4.59
CA ILE A 381 -20.19 -17.52 -3.82
C ILE A 381 -21.27 -16.95 -4.73
N ARG A 382 -22.54 -17.25 -4.40
CA ARG A 382 -23.73 -16.84 -5.16
C ARG A 382 -24.41 -15.62 -4.49
N PRO A 383 -25.29 -14.89 -5.21
CA PRO A 383 -25.98 -13.71 -4.70
C PRO A 383 -26.79 -13.98 -3.42
N GLU A 384 -27.35 -15.19 -3.26
CA GLU A 384 -28.13 -15.58 -2.08
C GLU A 384 -27.28 -15.65 -0.79
N MET A 385 -25.96 -15.76 -0.95
CA MET A 385 -24.99 -15.81 0.16
C MET A 385 -24.58 -14.40 0.61
N LEU A 386 -24.95 -13.36 -0.14
CA LEU A 386 -24.68 -11.97 0.24
C LEU A 386 -25.59 -11.54 1.39
N PRO A 387 -25.14 -10.58 2.23
CA PRO A 387 -26.00 -9.93 3.19
C PRO A 387 -27.25 -9.35 2.51
N PRO A 388 -28.44 -9.40 3.18
CA PRO A 388 -29.70 -8.99 2.57
C PRO A 388 -29.68 -7.58 1.96
N GLN A 389 -28.94 -6.65 2.55
CA GLN A 389 -28.85 -5.27 2.07
C GLN A 389 -28.17 -5.16 0.69
N ILE A 390 -27.24 -6.06 0.39
CA ILE A 390 -26.50 -6.10 -0.87
C ILE A 390 -27.22 -7.01 -1.85
N GLY A 391 -27.76 -8.15 -1.38
CA GLY A 391 -28.55 -9.06 -2.21
C GLY A 391 -29.84 -8.43 -2.73
N ALA A 392 -30.48 -7.55 -1.95
CA ALA A 392 -31.68 -6.81 -2.37
C ALA A 392 -31.37 -5.69 -3.38
N ALA A 393 -30.11 -5.22 -3.48
CA ALA A 393 -29.66 -4.28 -4.49
C ALA A 393 -29.38 -4.93 -5.86
N ALA A 394 -29.37 -6.29 -5.92
CA ALA A 394 -29.47 -6.96 -7.21
C ALA A 394 -30.70 -6.42 -7.92
N PRO A 395 -30.60 -6.01 -9.21
CA PRO A 395 -31.79 -5.55 -9.94
C PRO A 395 -32.84 -6.60 -9.73
N ALA A 396 -33.90 -6.21 -9.06
CA ALA A 396 -35.01 -7.09 -8.75
C ALA A 396 -35.62 -7.58 -10.06
N VAL A 397 -35.03 -8.61 -10.60
CA VAL A 397 -35.70 -9.45 -11.57
C VAL A 397 -36.75 -10.19 -10.76
N LEU A 398 -37.90 -9.54 -10.67
CA LEU A 398 -39.12 -10.06 -10.05
C LEU A 398 -39.04 -10.24 -8.52
N THR A 399 -39.03 -9.16 -7.75
CA THR A 399 -39.65 -9.23 -6.42
C THR A 399 -41.16 -9.45 -6.62
N LEU A 400 -41.62 -10.56 -6.12
CA LEU A 400 -43.02 -11.05 -6.21
C LEU A 400 -44.06 -10.03 -5.65
N ASP A 401 -43.66 -8.93 -5.03
CA ASP A 401 -44.54 -7.90 -4.45
C ASP A 401 -45.25 -7.01 -5.50
N ARG A 402 -44.73 -6.89 -6.73
CA ARG A 402 -45.43 -6.24 -7.83
C ARG A 402 -46.11 -7.22 -8.81
N SER A 403 -45.95 -8.51 -8.59
CA SER A 403 -46.68 -9.53 -9.39
C SER A 403 -48.20 -9.42 -9.22
N SER A 404 -48.69 -8.90 -8.10
CA SER A 404 -50.13 -8.70 -7.92
C SER A 404 -50.69 -7.62 -8.86
N GLU A 405 -49.98 -6.57 -9.18
CA GLU A 405 -50.43 -5.56 -10.15
C GLU A 405 -50.39 -6.09 -11.60
N ILE A 406 -49.36 -6.84 -11.96
CA ILE A 406 -49.20 -7.42 -13.29
C ILE A 406 -50.25 -8.54 -13.52
N MET A 407 -50.61 -9.28 -12.49
CA MET A 407 -51.62 -10.33 -12.56
C MET A 407 -53.05 -9.78 -12.74
N THR A 408 -53.30 -8.52 -12.53
CA THR A 408 -54.57 -7.89 -12.75
C THR A 408 -54.71 -7.33 -14.18
N LEU A 409 -53.63 -7.27 -14.96
CA LEU A 409 -53.62 -6.77 -16.32
C LEU A 409 -53.98 -7.84 -17.34
N PRO A 410 -54.56 -7.43 -18.50
CA PRO A 410 -54.66 -8.32 -19.66
C PRO A 410 -53.30 -8.85 -20.08
N LEU A 411 -53.23 -10.09 -20.55
CA LEU A 411 -51.98 -10.79 -20.88
C LEU A 411 -51.02 -10.00 -21.78
N ARG A 412 -51.54 -9.22 -22.69
CA ARG A 412 -50.81 -8.37 -23.63
C ARG A 412 -50.05 -7.25 -22.83
N ASP A 413 -50.79 -6.58 -21.96
CA ASP A 413 -50.26 -5.43 -21.17
C ASP A 413 -49.30 -5.94 -20.08
N ALA A 414 -49.63 -7.05 -19.46
CA ALA A 414 -48.74 -7.74 -18.48
C ALA A 414 -47.40 -8.11 -19.11
N ARG A 415 -47.45 -8.65 -20.36
CA ARG A 415 -46.24 -9.00 -21.10
C ARG A 415 -45.41 -7.78 -21.47
N GLU A 416 -46.04 -6.67 -21.85
CA GLU A 416 -45.32 -5.43 -22.20
C GLU A 416 -44.64 -4.80 -21.00
N VAL A 417 -45.29 -4.78 -19.83
CA VAL A 417 -44.72 -4.33 -18.56
C VAL A 417 -43.54 -5.20 -18.17
N PHE A 418 -43.69 -6.53 -18.24
CA PHE A 418 -42.60 -7.46 -17.94
C PHE A 418 -41.41 -7.27 -18.87
N GLU A 419 -41.63 -7.21 -20.18
CA GLU A 419 -40.56 -7.04 -21.18
C GLU A 419 -39.82 -5.72 -20.97
N ARG A 420 -40.50 -4.64 -20.63
CA ARG A 420 -39.90 -3.33 -20.30
C ARG A 420 -39.00 -3.45 -19.09
N GLN A 421 -39.54 -3.93 -17.98
CA GLN A 421 -38.78 -4.06 -16.72
C GLN A 421 -37.56 -4.98 -16.87
N TYR A 422 -37.73 -6.09 -17.57
CA TYR A 422 -36.66 -7.03 -17.83
C TYR A 422 -35.54 -6.40 -18.66
N LEU A 423 -35.87 -5.70 -19.75
CA LEU A 423 -34.87 -5.07 -20.61
C LEU A 423 -34.19 -3.86 -19.94
N GLU A 424 -34.92 -3.07 -19.15
CA GLU A 424 -34.34 -2.00 -18.33
C GLU A 424 -33.33 -2.55 -17.32
N ALA A 425 -33.67 -3.62 -16.61
CA ALA A 425 -32.79 -4.28 -15.67
C ALA A 425 -31.52 -4.83 -16.34
N GLN A 426 -31.67 -5.46 -17.53
CA GLN A 426 -30.49 -5.99 -18.25
C GLN A 426 -29.62 -4.87 -18.85
N LEU A 427 -30.20 -3.77 -19.29
CA LEU A 427 -29.44 -2.59 -19.74
C LEU A 427 -28.64 -1.97 -18.60
N LEU A 428 -29.23 -1.80 -17.42
CA LEU A 428 -28.54 -1.35 -16.21
C LEU A 428 -27.42 -2.30 -15.82
N ARG A 429 -27.68 -3.62 -15.87
CA ARG A 429 -26.69 -4.67 -15.57
C ARG A 429 -25.45 -4.59 -16.44
N PHE A 430 -25.59 -4.27 -17.72
CA PHE A 430 -24.48 -4.16 -18.67
C PHE A 430 -24.05 -2.70 -18.93
N GLY A 431 -24.38 -1.77 -18.02
CA GLY A 431 -23.92 -0.37 -18.06
C GLY A 431 -24.36 0.37 -19.32
N GLY A 432 -25.55 0.09 -19.85
CA GLY A 432 -26.09 0.68 -21.08
C GLY A 432 -25.55 0.09 -22.39
N ASN A 433 -24.70 -0.95 -22.32
CA ASN A 433 -24.08 -1.56 -23.51
C ASN A 433 -25.06 -2.47 -24.26
N ILE A 434 -25.68 -1.92 -25.31
CA ILE A 434 -26.70 -2.62 -26.12
C ILE A 434 -26.17 -3.94 -26.72
N SER A 435 -24.91 -4.01 -27.14
CA SER A 435 -24.34 -5.21 -27.75
C SER A 435 -24.20 -6.37 -26.76
N ARG A 436 -23.73 -6.07 -25.53
CA ARG A 436 -23.63 -7.06 -24.46
C ARG A 436 -24.99 -7.50 -23.97
N THR A 437 -25.92 -6.56 -23.83
CA THR A 437 -27.30 -6.85 -23.45
C THR A 437 -28.00 -7.73 -24.51
N ALA A 438 -27.83 -7.44 -25.79
CA ALA A 438 -28.37 -8.21 -26.89
C ALA A 438 -27.91 -9.68 -26.89
N ASN A 439 -26.59 -9.87 -26.72
CA ASN A 439 -26.03 -11.24 -26.63
C ASN A 439 -26.57 -12.01 -25.41
N PHE A 440 -26.74 -11.36 -24.27
CA PHE A 440 -27.26 -11.99 -23.06
C PHE A 440 -28.75 -12.38 -23.20
N VAL A 441 -29.55 -11.46 -23.76
CA VAL A 441 -31.01 -11.65 -23.96
C VAL A 441 -31.32 -12.59 -25.13
N GLY A 442 -30.31 -13.01 -25.89
CA GLY A 442 -30.49 -13.87 -27.07
C GLY A 442 -31.17 -13.17 -28.25
N MET A 443 -30.97 -11.87 -28.40
CA MET A 443 -31.53 -11.06 -29.47
C MET A 443 -30.43 -10.45 -30.34
N GLU A 444 -30.71 -10.21 -31.62
CA GLU A 444 -29.85 -9.38 -32.44
C GLU A 444 -29.86 -7.91 -31.94
N ARG A 445 -28.69 -7.24 -32.01
CA ARG A 445 -28.53 -5.84 -31.57
C ARG A 445 -29.60 -4.90 -32.19
N SER A 446 -29.87 -5.06 -33.47
CA SER A 446 -30.86 -4.27 -34.20
C SER A 446 -32.30 -4.51 -33.71
N ALA A 447 -32.61 -5.77 -33.36
CA ALA A 447 -33.91 -6.17 -32.82
C ALA A 447 -34.10 -5.62 -31.39
N LEU A 448 -33.07 -5.73 -30.55
CA LEU A 448 -33.10 -5.16 -29.21
C LEU A 448 -33.30 -3.65 -29.24
N HIS A 449 -32.57 -2.93 -30.09
CA HIS A 449 -32.68 -1.48 -30.21
C HIS A 449 -34.09 -1.06 -30.62
N ARG A 450 -34.73 -1.73 -31.59
CA ARG A 450 -36.12 -1.47 -31.99
C ARG A 450 -37.11 -1.76 -30.85
N LYS A 451 -36.86 -2.81 -30.08
CA LYS A 451 -37.71 -3.23 -28.95
C LYS A 451 -37.65 -2.23 -27.81
N LEU A 452 -36.43 -1.74 -27.46
CA LEU A 452 -36.22 -0.72 -26.46
C LEU A 452 -36.95 0.58 -26.84
N LYS A 453 -36.82 1.01 -28.10
CA LYS A 453 -37.54 2.19 -28.61
C LYS A 453 -39.06 2.00 -28.56
N PHE A 454 -39.56 0.82 -28.88
CA PHE A 454 -41.00 0.49 -28.81
C PHE A 454 -41.53 0.56 -27.38
N LEU A 455 -40.75 0.05 -26.41
CA LEU A 455 -41.08 0.02 -24.98
C LEU A 455 -40.83 1.35 -24.26
N GLY A 456 -40.31 2.38 -24.95
CA GLY A 456 -40.01 3.69 -24.37
C GLY A 456 -38.81 3.70 -23.41
N VAL A 457 -37.92 2.72 -23.52
CA VAL A 457 -36.68 2.63 -22.70
C VAL A 457 -35.59 3.45 -23.38
N GLN A 458 -35.08 4.49 -22.71
CA GLN A 458 -33.98 5.30 -23.23
C GLN A 458 -32.63 4.56 -23.00
N ALA A 459 -31.97 4.19 -24.08
CA ALA A 459 -30.58 3.79 -24.05
C ALA A 459 -29.73 5.03 -24.36
N GLU A 460 -28.93 5.53 -23.41
CA GLU A 460 -27.91 6.52 -23.70
C GLU A 460 -26.84 5.91 -24.59
N ASP A 461 -26.90 6.19 -25.88
CA ASP A 461 -25.87 5.81 -26.86
C ASP A 461 -24.63 6.70 -26.63
N ARG A 462 -23.69 6.27 -25.80
CA ARG A 462 -22.35 6.82 -25.79
C ARG A 462 -21.58 6.27 -26.98
N THR A 463 -21.78 6.84 -28.15
CA THR A 463 -20.83 6.73 -29.27
C THR A 463 -19.52 7.41 -28.88
N PRO A 464 -18.35 6.76 -29.06
CA PRO A 464 -17.08 7.47 -28.94
C PRO A 464 -16.96 8.47 -30.07
N SER A 465 -16.93 9.76 -29.71
CA SER A 465 -16.57 10.82 -30.64
C SER A 465 -15.12 10.63 -31.08
N THR A 466 -14.93 10.28 -32.34
CA THR A 466 -13.66 10.37 -33.06
C THR A 466 -13.17 11.82 -33.05
N PRO A 467 -11.91 12.10 -32.72
CA PRO A 467 -11.37 13.44 -32.94
C PRO A 467 -11.16 13.65 -34.44
N VAL A 468 -11.79 14.69 -34.97
CA VAL A 468 -11.47 15.23 -36.28
C VAL A 468 -10.23 16.10 -36.14
N SER A 469 -9.20 15.74 -36.92
CA SER A 469 -7.98 16.44 -37.40
C SER A 469 -7.54 17.70 -36.68
#